data_4f64478bea2698a32b6e325b3febcfd0
#
_entry.id   4f64478bea2698a32b6e325b3febcfd0
#
_cell.length_a   1.000
_cell.length_b   1.000
_cell.length_c   1.000
_cell.angle_alpha   90.00
_cell.angle_beta   90.00
_cell.angle_gamma   90.00
#
_symmetry.space_group_name_H-M   'P 1'
#
loop_
_entity.id
_entity.type
_entity.pdbx_description
1 polymer ?
#
loop_
_entity_poly.entity_id
_entity_poly.type
_entity_poly.pdbx_seq_one_letter_code
_entity_poly.pdbx_strand_id
1 'polypeptide(L)'
;MQKYTKGNLLLINDRPIRYAMSNIYEIGATWPKSYERVVIGKNGPYVLACFRAEGEDGSWWYMPHDEYALLVEGEMRIDYIEPRDELKPGPHAKVSGTDMGHMVLRDGSLASLPARVAYRMRAPRKSLVLLQTKHSPWLKYAWEEICLTGE
;
A
#
# COMPACT_ATOMS: atom_id res chain seq x y z
N MET A 1 12.14 -17.34 -21.86
CA MET A 1 11.20 -16.56 -21.04
C MET A 1 10.71 -17.45 -19.90
N GLN A 2 11.16 -17.19 -18.68
CA GLN A 2 10.67 -17.88 -17.49
C GLN A 2 9.35 -17.25 -17.07
N LYS A 3 8.37 -18.08 -16.83
CA LYS A 3 7.03 -17.68 -16.42
C LYS A 3 6.71 -18.30 -15.06
N TYR A 4 6.54 -17.46 -14.07
CA TYR A 4 6.17 -17.88 -12.72
C TYR A 4 4.77 -17.36 -12.42
N THR A 5 3.92 -18.21 -11.87
CA THR A 5 2.61 -17.80 -11.37
C THR A 5 2.47 -18.24 -9.91
N LYS A 6 2.37 -17.29 -9.03
CA LYS A 6 2.04 -17.51 -7.62
C LYS A 6 1.24 -16.29 -7.14
N GLY A 7 0.08 -16.50 -6.55
CA GLY A 7 -0.78 -15.41 -6.11
C GLY A 7 -1.13 -14.44 -7.23
N ASN A 8 -1.34 -14.94 -8.45
CA ASN A 8 -1.69 -14.16 -9.63
C ASN A 8 -0.63 -13.15 -10.08
N LEU A 9 0.62 -13.42 -9.75
CA LEU A 9 1.76 -12.66 -10.21
C LEU A 9 2.45 -13.38 -11.36
N LEU A 10 2.63 -12.69 -12.47
CA LEU A 10 3.31 -13.20 -13.66
C LEU A 10 4.64 -12.49 -13.83
N LEU A 11 5.71 -13.26 -13.82
CA LEU A 11 7.05 -12.79 -14.12
C LEU A 11 7.41 -13.13 -15.56
N ILE A 12 7.82 -12.16 -16.33
CA ILE A 12 8.05 -12.31 -17.79
C ILE A 12 9.51 -12.18 -18.20
N ASN A 13 10.41 -12.10 -17.24
CA ASN A 13 11.86 -12.00 -17.48
C ASN A 13 12.61 -12.81 -16.41
N ASP A 14 13.86 -13.13 -16.69
CA ASP A 14 14.79 -13.75 -15.74
C ASP A 14 15.18 -12.79 -14.59
N ARG A 15 14.85 -11.51 -14.72
CA ARG A 15 14.99 -10.51 -13.65
C ARG A 15 13.62 -10.14 -13.08
N PRO A 16 13.07 -10.96 -12.21
CA PRO A 16 11.68 -10.84 -11.75
C PRO A 16 11.34 -9.51 -11.06
N ILE A 17 12.34 -8.82 -10.51
CA ILE A 17 12.14 -7.51 -9.90
C ILE A 17 11.84 -6.39 -10.91
N ARG A 18 11.99 -6.64 -12.20
CA ARG A 18 11.81 -5.65 -13.27
C ARG A 18 10.55 -5.85 -14.08
N TYR A 19 10.16 -7.10 -14.27
CA TYR A 19 9.09 -7.45 -15.21
C TYR A 19 8.11 -8.40 -14.56
N ALA A 20 7.02 -7.81 -14.07
CA ALA A 20 5.96 -8.57 -13.46
C ALA A 20 4.60 -8.05 -13.93
N MET A 21 3.68 -8.97 -14.11
CA MET A 21 2.27 -8.66 -14.27
C MET A 21 1.52 -9.22 -13.08
N SER A 22 0.68 -8.43 -12.47
CA SER A 22 -0.17 -8.86 -11.36
C SER A 22 -1.57 -8.29 -11.53
N ASN A 23 -2.54 -8.98 -10.98
CA ASN A 23 -3.92 -8.54 -10.96
C ASN A 23 -4.28 -8.11 -9.53
N ILE A 24 -4.55 -6.83 -9.35
CA ILE A 24 -4.81 -6.25 -8.03
C ILE A 24 -6.09 -6.80 -7.39
N TYR A 25 -7.10 -7.16 -8.18
CA TYR A 25 -8.33 -7.76 -7.66
C TYR A 25 -8.08 -9.16 -7.09
N GLU A 26 -7.26 -9.95 -7.78
CA GLU A 26 -6.90 -11.29 -7.32
C GLU A 26 -6.01 -11.25 -6.08
N ILE A 27 -5.06 -10.32 -6.04
CA ILE A 27 -4.23 -10.10 -4.85
C ILE A 27 -5.10 -9.67 -3.68
N GLY A 28 -6.01 -8.72 -3.87
CA GLY A 28 -6.95 -8.27 -2.85
C GLY A 28 -7.87 -9.38 -2.35
N ALA A 29 -8.22 -10.35 -3.20
CA ALA A 29 -9.06 -11.48 -2.82
C ALA A 29 -8.29 -12.57 -2.06
N THR A 30 -7.01 -12.77 -2.36
CA THR A 30 -6.23 -13.91 -1.86
C THR A 30 -5.24 -13.56 -0.74
N TRP A 31 -4.87 -12.29 -0.60
CA TRP A 31 -3.93 -11.89 0.44
C TRP A 31 -4.59 -11.95 1.83
N PRO A 32 -3.95 -12.61 2.81
CA PRO A 32 -4.64 -12.96 4.06
C PRO A 32 -4.90 -11.79 4.99
N LYS A 33 -4.09 -10.75 4.95
CA LYS A 33 -4.20 -9.63 5.90
C LYS A 33 -4.71 -8.36 5.24
N SER A 34 -5.73 -7.76 5.86
CA SER A 34 -6.18 -6.41 5.54
C SER A 34 -5.08 -5.38 5.84
N TYR A 35 -4.96 -4.36 5.02
CA TYR A 35 -3.96 -3.29 5.11
C TYR A 35 -2.50 -3.72 4.92
N GLU A 36 -2.23 -4.98 4.63
CA GLU A 36 -0.89 -5.43 4.31
C GLU A 36 -0.51 -5.05 2.89
N ARG A 37 0.52 -4.23 2.76
CA ARG A 37 0.94 -3.61 1.50
C ARG A 37 1.78 -4.57 0.68
N VAL A 38 1.25 -5.00 -0.45
CA VAL A 38 1.88 -5.97 -1.36
C VAL A 38 2.38 -5.25 -2.61
N VAL A 39 3.68 -5.28 -2.84
CA VAL A 39 4.27 -4.62 -4.01
C VAL A 39 3.92 -5.39 -5.28
N ILE A 40 3.38 -4.67 -6.25
CA ILE A 40 2.97 -5.21 -7.55
C ILE A 40 3.78 -4.64 -8.71
N GLY A 41 4.51 -3.57 -8.49
CA GLY A 41 5.33 -2.95 -9.51
C GLY A 41 6.37 -2.01 -8.92
N LYS A 42 7.41 -1.73 -9.69
CA LYS A 42 8.48 -0.83 -9.29
C LYS A 42 8.93 0.00 -10.48
N ASN A 43 9.09 1.29 -10.28
CA ASN A 43 9.57 2.22 -11.30
C ASN A 43 10.59 3.19 -10.68
N GLY A 44 11.88 2.87 -10.87
CA GLY A 44 12.97 3.64 -10.27
C GLY A 44 12.88 3.59 -8.73
N PRO A 45 12.88 4.75 -8.05
CA PRO A 45 12.75 4.80 -6.59
C PRO A 45 11.31 4.56 -6.09
N TYR A 46 10.32 4.60 -7.01
CA TYR A 46 8.91 4.46 -6.66
C TYR A 46 8.46 3.02 -6.71
N VAL A 47 7.52 2.70 -5.84
CA VAL A 47 6.95 1.37 -5.69
C VAL A 47 5.43 1.51 -5.76
N LEU A 48 4.80 0.61 -6.50
CA LEU A 48 3.34 0.46 -6.49
C LEU A 48 3.00 -0.74 -5.63
N ALA A 49 2.22 -0.49 -4.58
CA ALA A 49 1.72 -1.53 -3.70
C ALA A 49 0.20 -1.53 -3.73
N CYS A 50 -0.41 -2.67 -3.52
CA CYS A 50 -1.85 -2.75 -3.33
C CYS A 50 -2.17 -3.44 -2.01
N PHE A 51 -3.36 -3.18 -1.49
CA PHE A 51 -3.87 -3.85 -0.32
C PHE A 51 -5.39 -3.84 -0.28
N ARG A 52 -5.92 -4.89 0.33
CA ARG A 52 -7.33 -4.94 0.72
C ARG A 52 -7.47 -4.15 2.02
N ALA A 53 -8.45 -3.27 2.06
CA ALA A 53 -8.81 -2.52 3.25
C ALA A 53 -10.20 -2.93 3.72
N GLU A 54 -10.33 -3.31 4.99
CA GLU A 54 -11.59 -3.65 5.63
C GLU A 54 -11.47 -3.35 7.12
N GLY A 55 -12.39 -2.55 7.65
CA GLY A 55 -12.33 -2.08 9.02
C GLY A 55 -11.30 -0.98 9.23
N GLU A 56 -10.87 -0.79 10.46
CA GLU A 56 -9.85 0.18 10.80
C GLU A 56 -8.44 -0.38 10.62
N ASP A 57 -7.56 0.40 10.02
CA ASP A 57 -6.13 0.20 10.19
C ASP A 57 -5.77 0.64 11.62
N GLY A 58 -5.18 -0.23 12.39
CA GLY A 58 -4.82 0.06 13.78
C GLY A 58 -3.67 1.06 13.95
N SER A 59 -3.12 1.56 12.86
CA SER A 59 -1.91 2.38 12.87
C SER A 59 -2.11 3.72 12.17
N TRP A 60 -1.44 4.74 12.72
CA TRP A 60 -1.16 5.99 12.04
C TRP A 60 0.14 5.82 11.27
N TRP A 61 0.12 6.13 9.98
CA TRP A 61 1.28 6.05 9.12
C TRP A 61 1.92 7.42 8.93
N TYR A 62 3.23 7.45 9.06
CA TYR A 62 4.03 8.66 8.88
C TYR A 62 5.22 8.33 7.99
N MET A 63 5.36 9.06 6.89
CA MET A 63 6.44 8.83 5.92
C MET A 63 7.16 10.14 5.61
N PRO A 64 8.48 10.10 5.35
CA PRO A 64 9.25 11.30 5.03
C PRO A 64 9.12 11.73 3.58
N HIS A 65 8.32 11.04 2.78
CA HIS A 65 8.06 11.32 1.36
C HIS A 65 6.57 11.34 1.08
N ASP A 66 6.21 11.98 -0.04
CA ASP A 66 4.83 12.00 -0.51
C ASP A 66 4.41 10.62 -1.01
N GLU A 67 3.18 10.26 -0.71
CA GLU A 67 2.52 9.05 -1.20
C GLU A 67 1.19 9.43 -1.84
N TYR A 68 0.67 8.53 -2.70
CA TYR A 68 -0.67 8.64 -3.28
C TYR A 68 -1.42 7.34 -3.08
N ALA A 69 -2.66 7.44 -2.66
CA ALA A 69 -3.57 6.30 -2.54
C ALA A 69 -4.72 6.46 -3.52
N LEU A 70 -4.84 5.52 -4.44
CA LEU A 70 -6.00 5.40 -5.34
C LEU A 70 -6.94 4.36 -4.76
N LEU A 71 -8.16 4.78 -4.44
CA LEU A 71 -9.23 3.83 -4.10
C LEU A 71 -9.78 3.26 -5.40
N VAL A 72 -9.39 2.04 -5.72
CA VAL A 72 -9.81 1.37 -6.95
C VAL A 72 -11.27 0.98 -6.86
N GLU A 73 -11.67 0.42 -5.72
CA GLU A 73 -13.02 -0.05 -5.46
C GLU A 73 -13.30 0.01 -3.97
N GLY A 74 -14.47 0.50 -3.61
CA GLY A 74 -14.94 0.52 -2.23
C GLY A 74 -15.25 1.89 -1.70
N GLU A 75 -15.05 2.04 -0.40
CA GLU A 75 -15.27 3.26 0.35
C GLU A 75 -14.23 3.35 1.47
N MET A 76 -13.65 4.54 1.66
CA MET A 76 -12.58 4.72 2.62
C MET A 76 -12.62 6.12 3.23
N ARG A 77 -12.35 6.20 4.53
CA ARG A 77 -12.08 7.44 5.22
C ARG A 77 -10.60 7.49 5.57
N ILE A 78 -9.96 8.62 5.33
CA ILE A 78 -8.58 8.87 5.73
C ILE A 78 -8.58 10.09 6.66
N ASP A 79 -8.12 9.89 7.88
CA ASP A 79 -7.90 10.95 8.86
C ASP A 79 -6.45 11.42 8.80
N TYR A 80 -6.22 12.72 9.00
CA TYR A 80 -4.90 13.34 8.93
C TYR A 80 -4.60 14.11 10.21
N ILE A 81 -3.36 13.96 10.69
CA ILE A 81 -2.80 14.72 11.81
C ILE A 81 -1.47 15.31 11.39
N GLU A 82 -1.27 16.60 11.61
CA GLU A 82 0.06 17.22 11.55
C GLU A 82 0.76 16.96 12.88
N PRO A 83 1.81 16.11 12.92
CA PRO A 83 2.48 15.79 14.17
C PRO A 83 3.14 17.01 14.80
N ARG A 84 3.14 17.06 16.13
CA ARG A 84 3.83 18.12 16.89
C ARG A 84 5.33 18.03 16.67
N ASP A 85 5.87 16.82 16.69
CA ASP A 85 7.29 16.51 16.55
C ASP A 85 7.51 15.60 15.35
N GLU A 86 8.72 15.62 14.82
CA GLU A 86 9.12 14.67 13.79
C GLU A 86 9.06 13.24 14.33
N LEU A 87 8.43 12.36 13.56
CA LEU A 87 8.26 10.95 13.92
C LEU A 87 9.24 10.08 13.13
N LYS A 88 9.50 8.88 13.65
CA LYS A 88 10.18 7.84 12.86
C LYS A 88 9.25 7.39 11.73
N PRO A 89 9.79 7.13 10.51
CA PRO A 89 8.99 6.58 9.44
C PRO A 89 8.30 5.28 9.84
N GLY A 90 7.06 5.10 9.38
CA GLY A 90 6.31 3.87 9.57
C GLY A 90 5.06 4.02 10.42
N PRO A 91 4.52 2.90 10.92
CA PRO A 91 3.29 2.89 11.69
C PRO A 91 3.50 3.31 13.15
N HIS A 92 2.52 4.05 13.68
CA HIS A 92 2.47 4.49 15.07
C HIS A 92 1.10 4.20 15.66
N ALA A 93 1.07 3.74 16.91
CA ALA A 93 -0.19 3.48 17.61
C ALA A 93 -0.94 4.78 17.94
N LYS A 94 -0.18 5.83 18.27
CA LYS A 94 -0.71 7.15 18.63
C LYS A 94 0.18 8.24 18.02
N VAL A 95 -0.45 9.35 17.64
CA VAL A 95 0.23 10.55 17.15
C VAL A 95 -0.38 11.77 17.85
N SER A 96 0.48 12.58 18.41
CA SER A 96 0.08 13.86 19.01
C SER A 96 0.35 15.00 18.02
N GLY A 97 -0.62 15.86 17.81
CA GLY A 97 -0.49 16.97 16.89
C GLY A 97 -1.81 17.65 16.63
N THR A 98 -1.84 18.40 15.53
CA THR A 98 -3.03 19.15 15.10
C THR A 98 -3.86 18.31 14.15
N ASP A 99 -5.14 18.14 14.45
CA ASP A 99 -6.10 17.51 13.56
C ASP A 99 -6.24 18.33 12.28
N MET A 100 -6.01 17.72 11.14
CA MET A 100 -6.15 18.32 9.81
C MET A 100 -7.48 17.96 9.14
N GLY A 101 -8.33 17.18 9.81
CA GLY A 101 -9.58 16.69 9.25
C GLY A 101 -9.45 15.34 8.58
N HIS A 102 -10.41 15.06 7.71
CA HIS A 102 -10.48 13.77 7.02
C HIS A 102 -10.98 13.93 5.59
N MET A 103 -10.74 12.90 4.77
CA MET A 103 -11.30 12.76 3.44
C MET A 103 -12.08 11.45 3.34
N VAL A 104 -13.16 11.46 2.57
CA VAL A 104 -13.92 10.26 2.23
C VAL A 104 -13.69 9.96 0.76
N LEU A 105 -13.19 8.75 0.48
CA LEU A 105 -12.87 8.29 -0.85
C LEU A 105 -13.94 7.32 -1.33
N ARG A 106 -14.21 7.34 -2.63
CA ARG A 106 -15.06 6.40 -3.36
C ARG A 106 -14.28 5.82 -4.52
N ASP A 107 -14.91 4.90 -5.26
CA ASP A 107 -14.32 4.28 -6.44
C ASP A 107 -13.66 5.33 -7.36
N GLY A 108 -12.36 5.16 -7.63
CA GLY A 108 -11.59 6.05 -8.49
C GLY A 108 -11.04 7.31 -7.81
N SER A 109 -11.29 7.53 -6.52
CA SER A 109 -10.73 8.68 -5.80
C SER A 109 -9.23 8.50 -5.58
N LEU A 110 -8.47 9.56 -5.85
CA LEU A 110 -7.04 9.64 -5.58
C LEU A 110 -6.79 10.60 -4.42
N ALA A 111 -6.15 10.11 -3.38
CA ALA A 111 -5.79 10.91 -2.22
C ALA A 111 -4.28 11.14 -2.14
N SER A 112 -3.89 12.38 -1.85
CA SER A 112 -2.53 12.69 -1.46
C SER A 112 -2.30 12.30 0.00
N LEU A 113 -1.16 11.67 0.25
CA LEU A 113 -0.66 11.36 1.58
C LEU A 113 0.66 12.12 1.73
N PRO A 114 0.62 13.38 2.18
CA PRO A 114 1.79 14.25 2.15
C PRO A 114 2.91 13.77 3.08
N ALA A 115 4.15 14.04 2.67
CA ALA A 115 5.31 13.84 3.53
C ALA A 115 5.12 14.53 4.89
N ARG A 116 5.52 13.84 5.96
CA ARG A 116 5.51 14.36 7.34
C ARG A 116 4.12 14.70 7.89
N VAL A 117 3.10 14.13 7.31
CA VAL A 117 1.73 14.14 7.81
C VAL A 117 1.34 12.72 8.19
N ALA A 118 0.79 12.54 9.38
CA ALA A 118 0.30 11.23 9.78
C ALA A 118 -1.10 10.99 9.24
N TYR A 119 -1.36 9.78 8.75
CA TYR A 119 -2.68 9.41 8.25
C TYR A 119 -3.11 8.04 8.77
N ARG A 120 -4.40 7.86 8.90
CA ARG A 120 -5.01 6.59 9.29
C ARG A 120 -6.21 6.29 8.40
N MET A 121 -6.31 5.05 7.97
CA MET A 121 -7.36 4.58 7.07
C MET A 121 -8.42 3.78 7.79
N ARG A 122 -9.66 3.94 7.34
CA ARG A 122 -10.81 3.17 7.78
C ARG A 122 -11.68 2.87 6.57
N ALA A 123 -12.02 1.60 6.38
CA ALA A 123 -12.90 1.16 5.29
C ALA A 123 -14.15 0.49 5.88
N PRO A 124 -15.36 1.06 5.71
CA PRO A 124 -16.59 0.49 6.26
C PRO A 124 -16.99 -0.81 5.57
N ARG A 125 -16.48 -1.07 4.38
CA ARG A 125 -16.67 -2.31 3.63
C ARG A 125 -15.38 -2.68 2.91
N LYS A 126 -15.28 -3.92 2.46
CA LYS A 126 -14.12 -4.41 1.72
C LYS A 126 -13.80 -3.49 0.54
N SER A 127 -12.59 -2.98 0.54
CA SER A 127 -12.10 -2.00 -0.42
C SER A 127 -10.73 -2.40 -0.95
N LEU A 128 -10.36 -1.86 -2.10
CA LEU A 128 -9.09 -2.15 -2.75
C LEU A 128 -8.35 -0.85 -3.04
N VAL A 129 -7.13 -0.77 -2.54
CA VAL A 129 -6.28 0.42 -2.63
C VAL A 129 -5.01 0.13 -3.42
N LEU A 130 -4.67 1.06 -4.30
CA LEU A 130 -3.37 1.11 -4.96
C LEU A 130 -2.58 2.28 -4.35
N LEU A 131 -1.40 1.98 -3.81
CA LEU A 131 -0.54 2.95 -3.14
C LEU A 131 0.74 3.15 -3.93
N GLN A 132 1.04 4.40 -4.29
CA GLN A 132 2.36 4.77 -4.78
C GLN A 132 3.20 5.28 -3.61
N THR A 133 4.34 4.66 -3.39
CA THR A 133 5.24 4.96 -2.27
C THR A 133 6.69 4.73 -2.66
N LYS A 134 7.57 4.66 -1.68
CA LYS A 134 8.97 4.26 -1.85
C LYS A 134 9.23 2.98 -1.07
N HIS A 135 10.32 2.29 -1.41
CA HIS A 135 10.73 1.09 -0.69
C HIS A 135 10.81 1.35 0.83
N SER A 136 10.27 0.43 1.60
CA SER A 136 10.31 0.46 3.06
C SER A 136 10.21 -0.96 3.64
N PRO A 137 10.59 -1.15 4.93
CA PRO A 137 10.49 -2.46 5.59
C PRO A 137 9.06 -2.98 5.74
N TRP A 138 8.04 -2.12 5.59
CA TRP A 138 6.63 -2.49 5.77
C TRP A 138 5.95 -3.00 4.50
N LEU A 139 6.69 -3.08 3.40
CA LEU A 139 6.18 -3.60 2.14
C LEU A 139 6.47 -5.10 2.02
N LYS A 140 5.52 -5.84 1.46
CA LYS A 140 5.68 -7.26 1.11
C LYS A 140 5.93 -7.39 -0.39
N TYR A 141 6.96 -8.13 -0.75
CA TYR A 141 7.31 -8.38 -2.15
C TYR A 141 6.94 -9.81 -2.51
N ALA A 142 5.78 -9.99 -3.13
CA ALA A 142 5.27 -11.32 -3.48
C ALA A 142 6.23 -12.08 -4.41
N TRP A 143 6.92 -11.39 -5.31
CA TRP A 143 7.88 -12.04 -6.22
C TRP A 143 9.17 -12.52 -5.54
N GLU A 144 9.54 -12.02 -4.38
CA GLU A 144 10.71 -12.53 -3.65
C GLU A 144 10.52 -14.00 -3.27
N GLU A 145 9.33 -14.37 -2.82
CA GLU A 145 9.01 -15.77 -2.54
C GLU A 145 9.09 -16.63 -3.80
N ILE A 146 8.65 -16.09 -4.94
CA ILE A 146 8.70 -16.80 -6.22
C ILE A 146 10.13 -17.01 -6.67
N CYS A 147 10.97 -16.00 -6.52
CA CYS A 147 12.39 -16.06 -6.89
C CYS A 147 13.17 -17.06 -6.05
N LEU A 148 12.86 -17.15 -4.76
CA LEU A 148 13.53 -18.08 -3.84
C LEU A 148 13.13 -19.54 -4.06
N THR A 149 11.93 -19.78 -4.59
CA THR A 149 11.39 -21.12 -4.79
C THR A 149 11.43 -21.60 -6.24
N GLY A 150 11.72 -20.73 -7.17
CA GLY A 150 11.68 -20.97 -8.61
C GLY A 150 13.01 -21.35 -9.27
N GLU A 151 14.04 -21.63 -8.49
CA GLU A 151 15.32 -22.14 -8.99
C GLU A 151 15.30 -23.65 -9.22
#